data_a674ec0935bd9cafea5677800371712d
#
_entry.id   a674ec0935bd9cafea5677800371712d
#
_cell.length_a   1.000
_cell.length_b   1.000
_cell.length_c   1.000
_cell.angle_alpha   90.00
_cell.angle_beta   90.00
_cell.angle_gamma   90.00
#
_symmetry.space_group_name_H-M   'P 1'
#
loop_
_entity.id
_entity.type
_entity.pdbx_description
1 polymer ?
#
loop_
_entity_poly.entity_id
_entity_poly.type
_entity_poly.pdbx_seq_one_letter_code
_entity_poly.pdbx_strand_id
1 'polypeptide(L)'
;MTAPVRPVPTVRVYRFELVKLFATWRIRLLVLACWLAPAVFVAAVSRQSSLPVDTLFGRWMNATGWAGPLVMLGFAGTYALPLLTSVVAGDVFAAEDRLGTWRHLLVAVRSAPRIFAAKALASLTVLLLLVAGMAVSSTAGGLLAAGNRALAGFDGHLLTPGDAAAKVLLAWVSVLAPTLALAAIGLLGSVLGGRSPTGLLLPAVVALAMALAQLLPLPVAVRLALPSYAFVAWNGLFTDPVQLGPLLIGVGVGLAWALAATALAYLLFVRRDFTNAAHDGSRRRTLVVLPLVALFAATAGIIAAATPALGSGIGQDKVQQSVATAFAHLYRLQAGQLHRPDVTEAQLAATAACTKGDGLVEAEGPGNDWRCVVSWHLPGVAATGSAVYQLDVTSDGRYVADGDGPKEVNGYFQVRTPDGDQPNPLWQFDANVELLPTTKG
;
A
#
# COMPACT_ATOMS: atom_id res chain seq x y z
N MET A 1 12.09 5.48 -58.55
CA MET A 1 12.65 5.44 -57.17
C MET A 1 11.67 6.13 -56.25
N THR A 2 10.87 5.38 -55.47
CA THR A 2 9.97 5.95 -54.48
C THR A 2 10.81 6.41 -53.27
N ALA A 3 10.72 7.67 -52.88
CA ALA A 3 11.41 8.21 -51.69
C ALA A 3 11.11 7.34 -50.46
N PRO A 4 12.10 7.04 -49.60
CA PRO A 4 11.89 6.24 -48.40
C PRO A 4 10.88 6.96 -47.52
N VAL A 5 9.71 6.38 -47.38
CA VAL A 5 8.65 6.93 -46.50
C VAL A 5 9.14 6.84 -45.06
N ARG A 6 9.42 7.99 -44.43
CA ARG A 6 9.88 8.07 -43.03
C ARG A 6 8.80 7.55 -42.09
N PRO A 7 9.18 6.72 -41.11
CA PRO A 7 8.23 6.21 -40.10
C PRO A 7 7.69 7.35 -39.25
N VAL A 8 6.41 7.25 -38.85
CA VAL A 8 5.72 8.26 -38.01
C VAL A 8 6.42 8.42 -36.66
N PRO A 9 6.63 9.66 -36.16
CA PRO A 9 7.23 9.88 -34.84
C PRO A 9 6.40 9.26 -33.70
N THR A 10 7.06 8.67 -32.70
CA THR A 10 6.40 8.02 -31.54
C THR A 10 5.44 8.97 -30.81
N VAL A 11 5.77 10.26 -30.70
CA VAL A 11 4.92 11.28 -30.05
C VAL A 11 3.56 11.42 -30.75
N ARG A 12 3.53 11.33 -32.09
CA ARG A 12 2.27 11.42 -32.83
C ARG A 12 1.39 10.18 -32.59
N VAL A 13 2.01 9.00 -32.56
CA VAL A 13 1.31 7.74 -32.24
C VAL A 13 0.80 7.75 -30.80
N TYR A 14 1.61 8.22 -29.85
CA TYR A 14 1.23 8.38 -28.44
C TYR A 14 0.02 9.32 -28.28
N ARG A 15 0.06 10.50 -28.91
CA ARG A 15 -1.08 11.44 -28.86
C ARG A 15 -2.36 10.83 -29.42
N PHE A 16 -2.25 10.07 -30.51
CA PHE A 16 -3.39 9.35 -31.08
C PHE A 16 -3.96 8.31 -30.11
N GLU A 17 -3.10 7.47 -29.50
CA GLU A 17 -3.53 6.46 -28.53
C GLU A 17 -4.14 7.10 -27.28
N LEU A 18 -3.56 8.21 -26.82
CA LEU A 18 -4.09 8.95 -25.67
C LEU A 18 -5.50 9.52 -25.97
N VAL A 19 -5.68 10.16 -27.12
CA VAL A 19 -7.00 10.66 -27.57
C VAL A 19 -7.99 9.50 -27.70
N LYS A 20 -7.56 8.35 -28.23
CA LYS A 20 -8.39 7.15 -28.36
C LYS A 20 -8.85 6.62 -26.99
N LEU A 21 -7.95 6.59 -25.98
CA LEU A 21 -8.32 6.19 -24.62
C LEU A 21 -9.34 7.17 -24.01
N PHE A 22 -9.09 8.47 -24.10
CA PHE A 22 -10.04 9.48 -23.61
C PHE A 22 -11.35 9.60 -24.42
N ALA A 23 -11.38 9.08 -25.64
CA ALA A 23 -12.62 8.97 -26.41
C ALA A 23 -13.57 7.92 -25.83
N THR A 24 -13.05 6.93 -25.08
CA THR A 24 -13.89 5.92 -24.43
C THR A 24 -14.59 6.47 -23.19
N TRP A 25 -15.90 6.25 -23.08
CA TRP A 25 -16.70 6.71 -21.96
C TRP A 25 -16.22 6.13 -20.61
N ARG A 26 -15.71 4.88 -20.62
CA ARG A 26 -15.15 4.19 -19.44
C ARG A 26 -14.01 4.98 -18.81
N ILE A 27 -13.03 5.41 -19.60
CA ILE A 27 -11.89 6.20 -19.11
C ILE A 27 -12.35 7.57 -18.59
N ARG A 28 -13.26 8.23 -19.27
CA ARG A 28 -13.82 9.51 -18.79
C ARG A 28 -14.51 9.36 -17.44
N LEU A 29 -15.32 8.33 -17.27
CA LEU A 29 -15.96 8.04 -15.99
C LEU A 29 -14.96 7.72 -14.89
N LEU A 30 -13.91 6.91 -15.18
CA LEU A 30 -12.86 6.62 -14.22
C LEU A 30 -12.12 7.88 -13.80
N VAL A 31 -11.77 8.76 -14.74
CA VAL A 31 -11.15 10.06 -14.42
C VAL A 31 -12.08 10.87 -13.51
N LEU A 32 -13.33 11.04 -13.91
CA LEU A 32 -14.30 11.78 -13.10
C LEU A 32 -14.45 11.17 -11.70
N ALA A 33 -14.58 9.84 -11.59
CA ALA A 33 -14.70 9.13 -10.33
C ALA A 33 -13.46 9.32 -9.44
N CYS A 34 -12.24 9.15 -9.97
CA CYS A 34 -11.01 9.32 -9.20
C CYS A 34 -10.77 10.78 -8.74
N TRP A 35 -11.29 11.77 -9.47
CA TRP A 35 -11.13 13.18 -9.11
C TRP A 35 -12.24 13.72 -8.21
N LEU A 36 -13.40 13.06 -8.11
CA LEU A 36 -14.53 13.55 -7.31
C LEU A 36 -14.90 12.61 -6.15
N ALA A 37 -14.98 11.30 -6.41
CA ALA A 37 -15.50 10.37 -5.40
C ALA A 37 -14.65 10.32 -4.11
N PRO A 38 -13.31 10.39 -4.14
CA PRO A 38 -12.52 10.38 -2.91
C PRO A 38 -12.83 11.58 -2.00
N ALA A 39 -12.98 12.80 -2.57
CA ALA A 39 -13.32 13.97 -1.77
C ALA A 39 -14.70 13.85 -1.13
N VAL A 40 -15.68 13.38 -1.91
CA VAL A 40 -17.05 13.16 -1.42
C VAL A 40 -17.06 12.09 -0.33
N PHE A 41 -16.37 10.97 -0.55
CA PHE A 41 -16.29 9.89 0.43
C PHE A 41 -15.66 10.38 1.74
N VAL A 42 -14.47 11.00 1.67
CA VAL A 42 -13.78 11.52 2.85
C VAL A 42 -14.62 12.55 3.59
N ALA A 43 -15.23 13.51 2.88
CA ALA A 43 -16.08 14.53 3.50
C ALA A 43 -17.35 13.94 4.11
N ALA A 44 -17.94 12.92 3.50
CA ALA A 44 -19.13 12.25 4.02
C ALA A 44 -18.80 11.46 5.31
N VAL A 45 -17.71 10.71 5.28
CA VAL A 45 -17.27 9.89 6.43
C VAL A 45 -16.85 10.81 7.60
N SER A 46 -16.08 11.87 7.35
CA SER A 46 -15.66 12.82 8.41
C SER A 46 -16.81 13.54 9.10
N ARG A 47 -18.00 13.53 8.53
CA ARG A 47 -19.20 14.16 9.12
C ARG A 47 -20.09 13.19 9.90
N GLN A 48 -19.76 11.90 9.88
CA GLN A 48 -20.52 10.91 10.66
C GLN A 48 -20.22 11.07 12.15
N SER A 49 -21.27 11.19 12.96
CA SER A 49 -21.17 11.30 14.42
C SER A 49 -20.86 9.98 15.14
N SER A 50 -20.94 8.86 14.42
CA SER A 50 -20.83 7.51 14.98
C SER A 50 -19.78 6.67 14.25
N LEU A 51 -18.60 7.26 13.95
CA LEU A 51 -17.47 6.46 13.47
C LEU A 51 -17.01 5.51 14.58
N PRO A 52 -16.67 4.25 14.24
CA PRO A 52 -16.13 3.32 15.21
C PRO A 52 -14.80 3.88 15.76
N VAL A 53 -14.83 4.35 17.01
CA VAL A 53 -13.63 4.88 17.71
C VAL A 53 -12.60 3.80 18.03
N ASP A 54 -13.02 2.55 17.96
CA ASP A 54 -12.22 1.34 18.13
C ASP A 54 -11.40 0.98 16.89
N THR A 55 -11.53 1.71 15.79
CA THR A 55 -10.72 1.51 14.58
C THR A 55 -9.82 2.71 14.32
N LEU A 56 -8.60 2.46 13.84
CA LEU A 56 -7.69 3.51 13.41
C LEU A 56 -8.36 4.45 12.39
N PHE A 57 -9.13 3.87 11.49
CA PHE A 57 -9.90 4.59 10.49
C PHE A 57 -10.85 5.61 11.12
N GLY A 58 -11.65 5.21 12.13
CA GLY A 58 -12.58 6.09 12.80
C GLY A 58 -11.88 7.17 13.62
N ARG A 59 -10.81 6.81 14.34
CA ARG A 59 -10.03 7.77 15.12
C ARG A 59 -9.39 8.84 14.25
N TRP A 60 -8.80 8.44 13.12
CA TRP A 60 -8.13 9.37 12.23
C TRP A 60 -9.06 10.34 11.52
N MET A 61 -10.18 9.84 10.99
CA MET A 61 -11.05 10.61 10.09
C MET A 61 -11.64 11.87 10.72
N ASN A 62 -11.84 11.87 12.05
CA ASN A 62 -12.36 13.04 12.77
C ASN A 62 -11.26 13.94 13.33
N ALA A 63 -10.03 13.43 13.46
CA ALA A 63 -8.94 14.18 14.12
C ALA A 63 -8.33 15.23 13.19
N THR A 64 -8.09 14.89 11.93
CA THR A 64 -7.37 15.76 10.98
C THR A 64 -7.70 15.44 9.53
N GLY A 65 -7.62 16.45 8.67
CA GLY A 65 -7.80 16.28 7.22
C GLY A 65 -6.73 15.42 6.54
N TRP A 66 -5.56 15.24 7.16
CA TRP A 66 -4.49 14.39 6.64
C TRP A 66 -4.78 12.90 6.72
N ALA A 67 -5.77 12.51 7.51
CA ALA A 67 -6.23 11.12 7.55
C ALA A 67 -6.95 10.69 6.27
N GLY A 68 -7.72 11.58 5.64
CA GLY A 68 -8.49 11.28 4.44
C GLY A 68 -7.68 10.63 3.31
N PRO A 69 -6.56 11.23 2.86
CA PRO A 69 -5.72 10.65 1.82
C PRO A 69 -5.08 9.30 2.23
N LEU A 70 -4.81 9.05 3.50
CA LEU A 70 -4.24 7.77 3.97
C LEU A 70 -5.28 6.67 4.00
N VAL A 71 -6.47 6.96 4.49
CA VAL A 71 -7.60 6.03 4.45
C VAL A 71 -7.95 5.69 3.00
N MET A 72 -8.01 6.68 2.12
CA MET A 72 -8.23 6.45 0.70
C MET A 72 -7.11 5.62 0.07
N LEU A 73 -5.86 5.83 0.46
CA LEU A 73 -4.70 5.07 -0.02
C LEU A 73 -4.77 3.61 0.39
N GLY A 74 -5.18 3.30 1.62
CA GLY A 74 -5.38 1.94 2.09
C GLY A 74 -6.42 1.18 1.25
N PHE A 75 -7.57 1.80 0.97
CA PHE A 75 -8.59 1.22 0.08
C PHE A 75 -8.11 1.15 -1.38
N ALA A 76 -7.44 2.20 -1.85
CA ALA A 76 -6.96 2.26 -3.22
C ALA A 76 -5.91 1.18 -3.49
N GLY A 77 -4.94 0.99 -2.61
CA GLY A 77 -3.90 -0.03 -2.76
C GLY A 77 -4.48 -1.44 -2.81
N THR A 78 -5.45 -1.72 -1.94
CA THR A 78 -6.04 -3.06 -1.84
C THR A 78 -6.98 -3.38 -3.01
N TYR A 79 -7.80 -2.42 -3.46
CA TYR A 79 -8.89 -2.71 -4.40
C TYR A 79 -8.84 -1.86 -5.69
N ALA A 80 -8.74 -0.53 -5.56
CA ALA A 80 -8.95 0.34 -6.70
C ALA A 80 -7.80 0.29 -7.70
N LEU A 81 -6.55 0.38 -7.24
CA LEU A 81 -5.37 0.41 -8.14
C LEU A 81 -5.23 -0.88 -8.96
N PRO A 82 -5.39 -2.10 -8.39
CA PRO A 82 -5.43 -3.33 -9.18
C PRO A 82 -6.52 -3.33 -10.25
N LEU A 83 -7.73 -2.86 -9.93
CA LEU A 83 -8.83 -2.79 -10.89
C LEU A 83 -8.59 -1.73 -11.97
N LEU A 84 -8.08 -0.55 -11.60
CA LEU A 84 -7.74 0.51 -12.54
C LEU A 84 -6.66 0.05 -13.53
N THR A 85 -5.62 -0.65 -13.06
CA THR A 85 -4.59 -1.21 -13.95
C THR A 85 -5.17 -2.24 -14.91
N SER A 86 -6.10 -3.07 -14.46
CA SER A 86 -6.83 -4.02 -15.28
C SER A 86 -7.58 -3.32 -16.42
N VAL A 87 -8.37 -2.31 -16.10
CA VAL A 87 -9.20 -1.61 -17.08
C VAL A 87 -8.36 -0.78 -18.06
N VAL A 88 -7.30 -0.12 -17.58
CA VAL A 88 -6.50 0.81 -18.39
C VAL A 88 -5.44 0.09 -19.21
N ALA A 89 -4.69 -0.85 -18.60
CA ALA A 89 -3.56 -1.52 -19.27
C ALA A 89 -3.94 -2.90 -19.83
N GLY A 90 -4.86 -3.60 -19.19
CA GLY A 90 -5.20 -4.99 -19.55
C GLY A 90 -5.94 -5.16 -20.87
N ASP A 91 -6.52 -4.11 -21.43
CA ASP A 91 -7.29 -4.18 -22.70
C ASP A 91 -6.61 -3.49 -23.89
N VAL A 92 -5.50 -2.80 -23.67
CA VAL A 92 -4.88 -1.90 -24.67
C VAL A 92 -4.46 -2.60 -25.96
N PHE A 93 -3.95 -3.82 -25.91
CA PHE A 93 -3.57 -4.63 -27.08
C PHE A 93 -4.72 -5.54 -27.51
N ALA A 94 -5.41 -6.15 -26.56
CA ALA A 94 -6.52 -7.07 -26.83
C ALA A 94 -7.69 -6.39 -27.57
N ALA A 95 -7.92 -5.10 -27.32
CA ALA A 95 -8.93 -4.33 -28.06
C ALA A 95 -8.66 -4.30 -29.57
N GLU A 96 -7.40 -4.13 -29.99
CA GLU A 96 -7.03 -4.16 -31.41
C GLU A 96 -7.23 -5.54 -32.04
N ASP A 97 -6.98 -6.61 -31.29
CA ASP A 97 -7.23 -7.97 -31.71
C ASP A 97 -8.71 -8.24 -31.93
N ARG A 98 -9.57 -7.76 -31.02
CA ARG A 98 -11.03 -7.91 -31.12
C ARG A 98 -11.60 -7.11 -32.30
N LEU A 99 -11.08 -5.91 -32.53
CA LEU A 99 -11.54 -5.02 -33.60
C LEU A 99 -10.89 -5.30 -34.96
N GLY A 100 -9.84 -6.16 -35.02
CA GLY A 100 -9.11 -6.45 -36.24
C GLY A 100 -8.32 -5.27 -36.80
N THR A 101 -7.97 -4.28 -35.99
CA THR A 101 -7.38 -3.00 -36.43
C THR A 101 -5.86 -3.01 -36.56
N TRP A 102 -5.19 -4.12 -36.20
CA TRP A 102 -3.72 -4.23 -36.28
C TRP A 102 -3.15 -3.91 -37.65
N ARG A 103 -3.80 -4.41 -38.75
CA ARG A 103 -3.34 -4.17 -40.12
C ARG A 103 -3.27 -2.68 -40.43
N HIS A 104 -4.28 -1.91 -39.99
CA HIS A 104 -4.32 -0.46 -40.25
C HIS A 104 -3.22 0.26 -39.46
N LEU A 105 -3.02 -0.09 -38.17
CA LEU A 105 -1.98 0.48 -37.33
C LEU A 105 -0.57 0.19 -37.84
N LEU A 106 -0.30 -1.07 -38.26
CA LEU A 106 1.01 -1.48 -38.75
C LEU A 106 1.34 -0.82 -40.08
N VAL A 107 0.36 -0.65 -40.97
CA VAL A 107 0.55 0.05 -42.26
C VAL A 107 0.78 1.53 -42.04
N ALA A 108 0.03 2.17 -41.11
CA ALA A 108 0.16 3.60 -40.84
C ALA A 108 1.47 3.96 -40.13
N VAL A 109 1.85 3.20 -39.10
CA VAL A 109 3.02 3.51 -38.24
C VAL A 109 4.30 2.88 -38.72
N ARG A 110 4.22 1.71 -39.39
CA ARG A 110 5.34 0.92 -39.93
C ARG A 110 6.43 0.53 -38.93
N SER A 111 6.08 0.48 -37.64
CA SER A 111 7.02 0.15 -36.57
C SER A 111 6.29 -0.41 -35.36
N ALA A 112 6.38 -1.72 -35.13
CA ALA A 112 5.81 -2.38 -33.96
C ALA A 112 6.36 -1.83 -32.62
N PRO A 113 7.68 -1.56 -32.46
CA PRO A 113 8.22 -0.95 -31.24
C PRO A 113 7.58 0.40 -30.89
N ARG A 114 7.32 1.26 -31.88
CA ARG A 114 6.68 2.57 -31.67
C ARG A 114 5.22 2.43 -31.25
N ILE A 115 4.50 1.47 -31.81
CA ILE A 115 3.12 1.18 -31.41
C ILE A 115 3.10 0.70 -29.96
N PHE A 116 3.98 -0.23 -29.59
CA PHE A 116 4.09 -0.72 -28.21
C PHE A 116 4.38 0.44 -27.23
N ALA A 117 5.43 1.20 -27.49
CA ALA A 117 5.82 2.33 -26.64
C ALA A 117 4.70 3.37 -26.51
N ALA A 118 4.02 3.71 -27.61
CA ALA A 118 2.92 4.67 -27.60
C ALA A 118 1.73 4.18 -26.76
N LYS A 119 1.35 2.91 -26.87
CA LYS A 119 0.26 2.31 -26.08
C LYS A 119 0.62 2.20 -24.61
N ALA A 120 1.83 1.74 -24.28
CA ALA A 120 2.31 1.66 -22.90
C ALA A 120 2.38 3.04 -22.23
N LEU A 121 2.91 4.06 -22.93
CA LEU A 121 2.97 5.43 -22.43
C LEU A 121 1.58 6.07 -22.26
N ALA A 122 0.66 5.80 -23.19
CA ALA A 122 -0.71 6.31 -23.07
C ALA A 122 -1.43 5.70 -21.86
N SER A 123 -1.29 4.39 -21.64
CA SER A 123 -1.81 3.72 -20.44
C SER A 123 -1.19 4.26 -19.16
N LEU A 124 0.13 4.45 -19.13
CA LEU A 124 0.85 5.04 -18.02
C LEU A 124 0.32 6.45 -17.68
N THR A 125 0.17 7.30 -18.69
CA THR A 125 -0.35 8.67 -18.50
C THR A 125 -1.74 8.67 -17.87
N VAL A 126 -2.64 7.80 -18.36
CA VAL A 126 -3.98 7.67 -17.78
C VAL A 126 -3.91 7.19 -16.33
N LEU A 127 -3.10 6.16 -16.03
CA LEU A 127 -2.95 5.65 -14.66
C LEU A 127 -2.39 6.70 -13.70
N LEU A 128 -1.36 7.44 -14.11
CA LEU A 128 -0.82 8.54 -13.31
C LEU A 128 -1.87 9.62 -13.04
N LEU A 129 -2.70 9.95 -14.03
CA LEU A 129 -3.79 10.90 -13.87
C LEU A 129 -4.86 10.41 -12.88
N LEU A 130 -5.17 9.11 -12.90
CA LEU A 130 -6.13 8.52 -11.96
C LEU A 130 -5.59 8.51 -10.52
N VAL A 131 -4.32 8.10 -10.33
CA VAL A 131 -3.67 8.09 -9.01
C VAL A 131 -3.55 9.51 -8.47
N ALA A 132 -3.09 10.47 -9.29
CA ALA A 132 -3.00 11.87 -8.90
C ALA A 132 -4.38 12.44 -8.53
N GLY A 133 -5.43 12.09 -9.30
CA GLY A 133 -6.80 12.48 -9.00
C GLY A 133 -7.26 12.00 -7.64
N MET A 134 -7.01 10.72 -7.31
CA MET A 134 -7.36 10.15 -6.01
C MET A 134 -6.59 10.82 -4.87
N ALA A 135 -5.29 11.03 -5.03
CA ALA A 135 -4.44 11.69 -4.04
C ALA A 135 -4.89 13.13 -3.76
N VAL A 136 -5.05 13.93 -4.81
CA VAL A 136 -5.45 15.35 -4.71
C VAL A 136 -6.86 15.46 -4.16
N SER A 137 -7.80 14.67 -4.70
CA SER A 137 -9.21 14.71 -4.31
C SER A 137 -9.41 14.33 -2.85
N SER A 138 -8.79 13.22 -2.38
CA SER A 138 -8.91 12.79 -0.99
C SER A 138 -8.24 13.77 -0.01
N THR A 139 -7.10 14.35 -0.39
CA THR A 139 -6.43 15.39 0.41
C THR A 139 -7.29 16.65 0.52
N ALA A 140 -7.82 17.13 -0.60
CA ALA A 140 -8.70 18.30 -0.61
C ALA A 140 -9.97 18.05 0.22
N GLY A 141 -10.62 16.90 0.04
CA GLY A 141 -11.80 16.51 0.80
C GLY A 141 -11.54 16.44 2.30
N GLY A 142 -10.41 15.86 2.70
CA GLY A 142 -10.00 15.74 4.11
C GLY A 142 -9.73 17.12 4.74
N LEU A 143 -8.92 17.95 4.10
CA LEU A 143 -8.58 19.28 4.61
C LEU A 143 -9.81 20.20 4.71
N LEU A 144 -10.74 20.09 3.78
CA LEU A 144 -12.00 20.84 3.82
C LEU A 144 -12.96 20.34 4.91
N ALA A 145 -12.95 19.03 5.22
CA ALA A 145 -13.87 18.45 6.18
C ALA A 145 -13.36 18.52 7.64
N ALA A 146 -12.09 18.19 7.90
CA ALA A 146 -11.50 18.06 9.23
C ALA A 146 -10.37 19.07 9.52
N GLY A 147 -10.00 19.90 8.55
CA GLY A 147 -9.01 20.96 8.72
C GLY A 147 -7.56 20.50 8.73
N ASN A 148 -6.65 21.46 8.83
CA ASN A 148 -5.20 21.24 8.83
C ASN A 148 -4.67 21.16 10.26
N ARG A 149 -4.77 19.99 10.86
CA ARG A 149 -4.32 19.71 12.25
C ARG A 149 -3.20 18.68 12.24
N ALA A 150 -2.52 18.52 13.39
CA ALA A 150 -1.53 17.47 13.60
C ALA A 150 -2.14 16.08 13.34
N LEU A 151 -1.35 15.17 12.78
CA LEU A 151 -1.73 13.79 12.53
C LEU A 151 -1.04 12.90 13.57
N ALA A 152 -1.79 12.09 14.28
CA ALA A 152 -1.22 11.01 15.07
C ALA A 152 -0.78 9.87 14.13
N GLY A 153 0.46 9.43 14.25
CA GLY A 153 0.97 8.24 13.54
C GLY A 153 0.32 6.95 14.04
N PHE A 154 0.74 5.81 13.45
CA PHE A 154 0.24 4.50 13.84
C PHE A 154 0.55 4.16 15.31
N ASP A 155 1.67 4.63 15.82
CA ASP A 155 2.16 4.44 17.18
C ASP A 155 1.81 5.60 18.14
N GLY A 156 0.94 6.51 17.72
CA GLY A 156 0.47 7.63 18.53
C GLY A 156 1.39 8.86 18.57
N HIS A 157 2.58 8.85 17.92
CA HIS A 157 3.39 10.06 17.85
C HIS A 157 2.70 11.15 17.02
N LEU A 158 2.91 12.41 17.36
CA LEU A 158 2.27 13.53 16.68
C LEU A 158 3.16 14.11 15.58
N LEU A 159 2.63 14.11 14.36
CA LEU A 159 3.23 14.74 13.19
C LEU A 159 2.71 16.16 13.03
N THR A 160 3.59 17.11 12.79
CA THR A 160 3.17 18.45 12.37
C THR A 160 2.40 18.39 11.05
N PRO A 161 1.53 19.35 10.72
CA PRO A 161 0.85 19.36 9.42
C PRO A 161 1.80 19.34 8.22
N GLY A 162 2.98 19.96 8.33
CA GLY A 162 4.00 19.94 7.28
C GLY A 162 4.61 18.55 7.09
N ASP A 163 4.98 17.86 8.17
CA ASP A 163 5.50 16.50 8.12
C ASP A 163 4.45 15.52 7.63
N ALA A 164 3.18 15.68 8.08
CA ALA A 164 2.07 14.88 7.61
C ALA A 164 1.89 15.03 6.09
N ALA A 165 1.92 16.27 5.56
CA ALA A 165 1.83 16.52 4.13
C ALA A 165 2.96 15.83 3.34
N ALA A 166 4.21 15.95 3.81
CA ALA A 166 5.37 15.34 3.15
C ALA A 166 5.27 13.80 3.16
N LYS A 167 4.92 13.20 4.30
CA LYS A 167 4.77 11.74 4.44
C LYS A 167 3.57 11.21 3.62
N VAL A 168 2.45 11.93 3.57
CA VAL A 168 1.29 11.60 2.71
C VAL A 168 1.68 11.62 1.24
N LEU A 169 2.39 12.66 0.79
CA LEU A 169 2.88 12.71 -0.59
C LEU A 169 3.82 11.53 -0.90
N LEU A 170 4.76 11.24 -0.01
CA LEU A 170 5.69 10.12 -0.19
C LEU A 170 4.95 8.78 -0.23
N ALA A 171 3.91 8.59 0.60
CA ALA A 171 3.07 7.40 0.59
C ALA A 171 2.35 7.22 -0.77
N TRP A 172 1.77 8.28 -1.33
CA TRP A 172 1.14 8.23 -2.67
C TRP A 172 2.15 8.02 -3.80
N VAL A 173 3.36 8.54 -3.68
CA VAL A 173 4.43 8.31 -4.66
C VAL A 173 4.92 6.85 -4.59
N SER A 174 5.06 6.30 -3.39
CA SER A 174 5.56 4.92 -3.22
C SER A 174 4.66 3.86 -3.86
N VAL A 175 3.33 4.03 -3.80
CA VAL A 175 2.39 3.08 -4.41
C VAL A 175 2.34 3.13 -5.93
N LEU A 176 3.01 4.09 -6.57
CA LEU A 176 3.19 4.06 -8.03
C LEU A 176 3.99 2.83 -8.48
N ALA A 177 5.00 2.40 -7.70
CA ALA A 177 5.82 1.25 -8.08
C ALA A 177 5.01 -0.06 -8.22
N PRO A 178 4.22 -0.51 -7.23
CA PRO A 178 3.36 -1.68 -7.38
C PRO A 178 2.23 -1.47 -8.40
N THR A 179 1.72 -0.24 -8.54
CA THR A 179 0.73 0.08 -9.60
C THR A 179 1.33 -0.13 -10.99
N LEU A 180 2.58 0.30 -11.21
CA LEU A 180 3.31 0.06 -12.46
C LEU A 180 3.56 -1.43 -12.70
N ALA A 181 3.89 -2.20 -11.65
CA ALA A 181 4.03 -3.66 -11.76
C ALA A 181 2.75 -4.33 -12.26
N LEU A 182 1.61 -4.00 -11.65
CA LEU A 182 0.31 -4.53 -12.07
C LEU A 182 -0.11 -4.04 -13.46
N ALA A 183 0.19 -2.79 -13.82
CA ALA A 183 -0.05 -2.28 -15.16
C ALA A 183 0.77 -3.03 -16.21
N ALA A 184 2.06 -3.31 -15.93
CA ALA A 184 2.92 -4.08 -16.79
C ALA A 184 2.45 -5.54 -16.94
N ILE A 185 1.95 -6.16 -15.86
CA ILE A 185 1.29 -7.46 -15.90
C ILE A 185 0.03 -7.41 -16.78
N GLY A 186 -0.74 -6.31 -16.70
CA GLY A 186 -1.89 -6.06 -17.57
C GLY A 186 -1.51 -5.96 -19.05
N LEU A 187 -0.46 -5.19 -19.38
CA LEU A 187 0.08 -5.10 -20.74
C LEU A 187 0.52 -6.48 -21.24
N LEU A 188 1.24 -7.24 -20.41
CA LEU A 188 1.68 -8.60 -20.73
C LEU A 188 0.48 -9.52 -21.00
N GLY A 189 -0.51 -9.52 -20.12
CA GLY A 189 -1.75 -10.28 -20.30
C GLY A 189 -2.52 -9.88 -21.54
N SER A 190 -2.55 -8.60 -21.87
CA SER A 190 -3.19 -8.06 -23.08
C SER A 190 -2.48 -8.51 -24.37
N VAL A 191 -1.15 -8.63 -24.36
CA VAL A 191 -0.36 -9.16 -25.49
C VAL A 191 -0.55 -10.67 -25.64
N LEU A 192 -0.62 -11.41 -24.53
CA LEU A 192 -0.77 -12.87 -24.52
C LEU A 192 -2.19 -13.33 -24.82
N GLY A 193 -3.18 -12.59 -24.34
CA GLY A 193 -4.58 -12.98 -24.38
C GLY A 193 -5.20 -12.91 -25.78
N GLY A 194 -4.63 -12.15 -26.70
CA GLY A 194 -5.20 -11.92 -28.03
C GLY A 194 -6.65 -11.40 -27.90
N ARG A 195 -7.62 -12.12 -28.48
CA ARG A 195 -9.05 -11.75 -28.42
C ARG A 195 -9.70 -12.00 -27.06
N SER A 196 -9.07 -12.79 -26.19
CA SER A 196 -9.60 -13.15 -24.87
C SER A 196 -9.54 -11.97 -23.89
N PRO A 197 -10.49 -11.84 -22.94
CA PRO A 197 -10.44 -10.82 -21.89
C PRO A 197 -9.40 -11.11 -20.81
N THR A 198 -8.52 -12.09 -20.99
CA THR A 198 -7.49 -12.49 -20.01
C THR A 198 -6.62 -11.33 -19.56
N GLY A 199 -6.25 -10.42 -20.47
CA GLY A 199 -5.47 -9.22 -20.12
C GLY A 199 -6.21 -8.28 -19.18
N LEU A 200 -7.52 -8.19 -19.30
CA LEU A 200 -8.37 -7.39 -18.43
C LEU A 200 -8.44 -7.96 -17.01
N LEU A 201 -8.52 -9.28 -16.87
CA LEU A 201 -8.70 -9.95 -15.58
C LEU A 201 -7.37 -10.22 -14.88
N LEU A 202 -6.28 -10.41 -15.62
CA LEU A 202 -5.01 -10.89 -15.10
C LEU A 202 -4.43 -10.00 -13.97
N PRO A 203 -4.39 -8.65 -14.06
CA PRO A 203 -3.88 -7.84 -12.97
C PRO A 203 -4.68 -7.98 -11.68
N ALA A 204 -6.01 -8.03 -11.78
CA ALA A 204 -6.88 -8.18 -10.62
C ALA A 204 -6.72 -9.57 -9.98
N VAL A 205 -6.66 -10.65 -10.78
CA VAL A 205 -6.45 -12.01 -10.29
C VAL A 205 -5.07 -12.16 -9.64
N VAL A 206 -4.03 -11.60 -10.25
CA VAL A 206 -2.67 -11.63 -9.70
C VAL A 206 -2.62 -10.83 -8.40
N ALA A 207 -3.21 -9.64 -8.36
CA ALA A 207 -3.28 -8.83 -7.13
C ALA A 207 -4.02 -9.55 -6.01
N LEU A 208 -5.15 -10.21 -6.32
CA LEU A 208 -5.89 -11.01 -5.34
C LEU A 208 -5.07 -12.19 -4.83
N ALA A 209 -4.41 -12.93 -5.73
CA ALA A 209 -3.55 -14.05 -5.34
C ALA A 209 -2.38 -13.60 -4.44
N MET A 210 -1.75 -12.45 -4.77
CA MET A 210 -0.70 -11.86 -3.94
C MET A 210 -1.25 -11.37 -2.59
N ALA A 211 -2.44 -10.77 -2.54
CA ALA A 211 -3.08 -10.35 -1.30
C ALA A 211 -3.40 -11.55 -0.39
N LEU A 212 -3.93 -12.64 -0.95
CA LEU A 212 -4.15 -13.88 -0.21
C LEU A 212 -2.84 -14.49 0.29
N ALA A 213 -1.76 -14.44 -0.51
CA ALA A 213 -0.45 -14.91 -0.08
C ALA A 213 0.09 -14.10 1.13
N GLN A 214 -0.25 -12.81 1.25
CA GLN A 214 0.14 -12.01 2.43
C GLN A 214 -0.56 -12.45 3.73
N LEU A 215 -1.69 -13.15 3.65
CA LEU A 215 -2.38 -13.69 4.83
C LEU A 215 -1.72 -14.99 5.36
N LEU A 216 -0.88 -15.63 4.54
CA LEU A 216 -0.20 -16.85 4.94
C LEU A 216 1.03 -16.53 5.83
N PRO A 217 1.41 -17.42 6.76
CA PRO A 217 2.57 -17.26 7.61
C PRO A 217 3.87 -17.54 6.83
N LEU A 218 4.11 -16.78 5.76
CA LEU A 218 5.28 -16.91 4.92
C LEU A 218 6.48 -16.17 5.53
N PRO A 219 7.70 -16.60 5.25
CA PRO A 219 8.91 -15.87 5.62
C PRO A 219 8.87 -14.42 5.12
N VAL A 220 9.39 -13.48 5.92
CA VAL A 220 9.36 -12.05 5.60
C VAL A 220 9.97 -11.74 4.23
N ALA A 221 11.05 -12.42 3.84
CA ALA A 221 11.69 -12.24 2.54
C ALA A 221 10.76 -12.60 1.36
N VAL A 222 9.94 -13.64 1.51
CA VAL A 222 8.95 -14.05 0.50
C VAL A 222 7.86 -13.01 0.36
N ARG A 223 7.36 -12.50 1.49
CA ARG A 223 6.31 -11.47 1.51
C ARG A 223 6.77 -10.14 0.92
N LEU A 224 7.99 -9.70 1.27
CA LEU A 224 8.62 -8.49 0.73
C LEU A 224 8.91 -8.60 -0.77
N ALA A 225 9.13 -9.81 -1.30
CA ALA A 225 9.33 -10.04 -2.73
C ALA A 225 8.03 -9.96 -3.57
N LEU A 226 6.87 -9.90 -2.93
CA LEU A 226 5.59 -9.73 -3.61
C LEU A 226 5.30 -8.24 -3.84
N PRO A 227 5.05 -7.78 -5.08
CA PRO A 227 4.68 -6.38 -5.36
C PRO A 227 3.49 -5.87 -4.54
N SER A 228 2.57 -6.74 -4.13
CA SER A 228 1.42 -6.36 -3.29
C SER A 228 1.80 -5.80 -1.93
N TYR A 229 2.94 -6.23 -1.35
CA TYR A 229 3.43 -5.69 -0.09
C TYR A 229 3.70 -4.18 -0.16
N ALA A 230 4.18 -3.70 -1.30
CA ALA A 230 4.48 -2.28 -1.51
C ALA A 230 3.24 -1.37 -1.40
N PHE A 231 2.02 -1.92 -1.51
CA PHE A 231 0.80 -1.15 -1.29
C PHE A 231 0.52 -0.82 0.18
N VAL A 232 1.16 -1.53 1.12
CA VAL A 232 1.02 -1.29 2.56
C VAL A 232 2.32 -0.83 3.23
N ALA A 233 3.45 -0.91 2.52
CA ALA A 233 4.77 -0.56 3.06
C ALA A 233 4.91 0.92 3.49
N TRP A 234 4.04 1.82 2.99
CA TRP A 234 3.98 3.22 3.39
C TRP A 234 3.58 3.40 4.87
N ASN A 235 2.98 2.41 5.51
CA ASN A 235 2.61 2.47 6.92
C ASN A 235 3.82 2.78 7.81
N GLY A 236 5.00 2.25 7.47
CA GLY A 236 6.24 2.53 8.17
C GLY A 236 6.71 3.99 8.14
N LEU A 237 6.14 4.84 7.27
CA LEU A 237 6.40 6.29 7.29
C LEU A 237 5.75 6.99 8.48
N PHE A 238 4.70 6.40 9.05
CA PHE A 238 3.88 6.97 10.11
C PHE A 238 4.16 6.32 11.47
N THR A 239 5.37 5.81 11.66
CA THR A 239 5.92 5.33 12.94
C THR A 239 7.08 6.21 13.39
N ASP A 240 7.42 6.19 14.66
CA ASP A 240 8.62 6.78 15.23
C ASP A 240 9.37 5.71 16.08
N PRO A 241 10.55 5.27 15.64
CA PRO A 241 11.32 5.72 14.46
C PRO A 241 10.68 5.29 13.13
N VAL A 242 10.97 6.07 12.07
CA VAL A 242 10.45 5.81 10.72
C VAL A 242 11.06 4.52 10.14
N GLN A 243 10.21 3.61 9.68
CA GLN A 243 10.62 2.31 9.10
C GLN A 243 10.72 2.41 7.57
N LEU A 244 11.87 2.85 7.04
CA LEU A 244 12.07 3.01 5.60
C LEU A 244 12.44 1.71 4.87
N GLY A 245 13.00 0.72 5.56
CA GLY A 245 13.49 -0.52 4.95
C GLY A 245 12.44 -1.24 4.10
N PRO A 246 11.29 -1.59 4.67
CA PRO A 246 10.20 -2.25 3.94
C PRO A 246 9.68 -1.44 2.75
N LEU A 247 9.61 -0.11 2.88
CA LEU A 247 9.18 0.80 1.81
C LEU A 247 10.14 0.76 0.62
N LEU A 248 11.44 0.91 0.87
CA LEU A 248 12.47 0.92 -0.17
C LEU A 248 12.55 -0.43 -0.90
N ILE A 249 12.46 -1.54 -0.16
CA ILE A 249 12.40 -2.88 -0.74
C ILE A 249 11.14 -3.03 -1.60
N GLY A 250 9.98 -2.64 -1.08
CA GLY A 250 8.72 -2.74 -1.82
C GLY A 250 8.72 -1.93 -3.11
N VAL A 251 9.24 -0.69 -3.09
CA VAL A 251 9.40 0.14 -4.29
C VAL A 251 10.37 -0.52 -5.27
N GLY A 252 11.53 -1.02 -4.80
CA GLY A 252 12.52 -1.70 -5.64
C GLY A 252 11.95 -2.95 -6.31
N VAL A 253 11.26 -3.80 -5.56
CA VAL A 253 10.57 -4.99 -6.07
C VAL A 253 9.50 -4.60 -7.08
N GLY A 254 8.64 -3.62 -6.76
CA GLY A 254 7.61 -3.14 -7.69
C GLY A 254 8.19 -2.68 -9.02
N LEU A 255 9.26 -1.89 -9.01
CA LEU A 255 9.95 -1.44 -10.22
C LEU A 255 10.60 -2.60 -10.99
N ALA A 256 11.22 -3.56 -10.31
CA ALA A 256 11.81 -4.74 -10.95
C ALA A 256 10.74 -5.56 -11.70
N TRP A 257 9.58 -5.77 -11.08
CA TRP A 257 8.44 -6.45 -11.71
C TRP A 257 7.88 -5.65 -12.89
N ALA A 258 7.75 -4.33 -12.75
CA ALA A 258 7.28 -3.46 -13.83
C ALA A 258 8.21 -3.55 -15.05
N LEU A 259 9.52 -3.47 -14.84
CA LEU A 259 10.52 -3.57 -15.90
C LEU A 259 10.49 -4.95 -16.57
N ALA A 260 10.52 -6.03 -15.79
CA ALA A 260 10.55 -7.40 -16.32
C ALA A 260 9.27 -7.73 -17.11
N ALA A 261 8.09 -7.42 -16.58
CA ALA A 261 6.82 -7.68 -17.25
C ALA A 261 6.67 -6.82 -18.51
N THR A 262 7.11 -5.54 -18.48
CA THR A 262 7.10 -4.67 -19.67
C THR A 262 8.06 -5.16 -20.75
N ALA A 263 9.29 -5.54 -20.36
CA ALA A 263 10.28 -6.09 -21.29
C ALA A 263 9.76 -7.37 -21.95
N LEU A 264 9.16 -8.26 -21.17
CA LEU A 264 8.59 -9.50 -21.66
C LEU A 264 7.41 -9.24 -22.61
N ALA A 265 6.49 -8.34 -22.24
CA ALA A 265 5.38 -7.90 -23.08
C ALA A 265 5.90 -7.32 -24.42
N TYR A 266 6.94 -6.48 -24.37
CA TYR A 266 7.57 -5.89 -25.53
C TYR A 266 8.18 -6.94 -26.44
N LEU A 267 8.99 -7.88 -25.91
CA LEU A 267 9.64 -8.94 -26.70
C LEU A 267 8.61 -9.84 -27.39
N LEU A 268 7.54 -10.19 -26.68
CA LEU A 268 6.46 -11.00 -27.27
C LEU A 268 5.70 -10.23 -28.33
N PHE A 269 5.43 -8.96 -28.10
CA PHE A 269 4.72 -8.11 -29.08
C PHE A 269 5.50 -7.92 -30.37
N VAL A 270 6.79 -7.59 -30.27
CA VAL A 270 7.64 -7.35 -31.47
C VAL A 270 7.86 -8.63 -32.28
N ARG A 271 7.89 -9.79 -31.61
CA ARG A 271 8.06 -11.11 -32.27
C ARG A 271 6.73 -11.74 -32.72
N ARG A 272 5.62 -11.04 -32.51
CA ARG A 272 4.29 -11.57 -32.84
C ARG A 272 4.08 -11.57 -34.36
N ASP A 273 3.56 -12.69 -34.89
CA ASP A 273 3.03 -12.76 -36.24
C ASP A 273 1.59 -12.21 -36.26
N PHE A 274 1.41 -11.04 -36.86
CA PHE A 274 0.10 -10.39 -36.99
C PHE A 274 -0.74 -10.93 -38.17
N THR A 275 -0.17 -11.82 -39.00
CA THR A 275 -0.87 -12.39 -40.15
C THR A 275 -1.63 -13.67 -39.78
N ASN A 276 -1.21 -14.37 -38.76
CA ASN A 276 -1.76 -15.68 -38.39
C ASN A 276 -2.21 -15.73 -36.90
N ALA A 277 -3.36 -15.09 -36.62
CA ALA A 277 -3.94 -15.02 -35.30
C ALA A 277 -4.35 -16.40 -34.68
N ALA A 278 -4.39 -17.47 -35.52
CA ALA A 278 -4.80 -18.81 -35.08
C ALA A 278 -3.66 -19.64 -34.44
N HIS A 279 -2.41 -19.22 -34.53
CA HIS A 279 -1.24 -20.00 -34.12
C HIS A 279 -0.56 -19.53 -32.82
N ASP A 280 -1.19 -18.66 -32.01
CA ASP A 280 -0.70 -18.31 -30.68
C ASP A 280 -0.91 -19.49 -29.70
N GLY A 281 -0.15 -20.56 -29.93
CA GLY A 281 -0.28 -21.83 -29.23
C GLY A 281 0.15 -21.78 -27.75
N SER A 282 -0.40 -22.69 -26.97
CA SER A 282 -0.27 -22.83 -25.52
C SER A 282 1.17 -22.94 -24.98
N ARG A 283 2.10 -23.51 -25.73
CA ARG A 283 3.52 -23.67 -25.34
C ARG A 283 4.25 -22.34 -25.08
N ARG A 284 3.97 -21.28 -25.86
CA ARG A 284 4.58 -19.96 -25.62
C ARG A 284 4.07 -19.31 -24.35
N ARG A 285 2.82 -19.57 -23.95
CA ARG A 285 2.23 -19.01 -22.72
C ARG A 285 2.91 -19.55 -21.46
N THR A 286 3.25 -20.82 -21.43
CA THR A 286 3.93 -21.45 -20.29
C THR A 286 5.37 -20.93 -20.14
N LEU A 287 6.09 -20.69 -21.24
CA LEU A 287 7.45 -20.14 -21.22
C LEU A 287 7.54 -18.70 -20.69
N VAL A 288 6.43 -17.96 -20.66
CA VAL A 288 6.37 -16.59 -20.12
C VAL A 288 6.30 -16.56 -18.61
N VAL A 289 5.73 -17.58 -17.99
CA VAL A 289 5.63 -17.66 -16.51
C VAL A 289 7.01 -17.89 -15.89
N LEU A 290 7.89 -18.66 -16.55
CA LEU A 290 9.22 -18.99 -16.03
C LEU A 290 10.07 -17.76 -15.67
N PRO A 291 10.22 -16.71 -16.53
CA PRO A 291 10.98 -15.52 -16.16
C PRO A 291 10.41 -14.76 -14.97
N LEU A 292 9.08 -14.72 -14.81
CA LEU A 292 8.45 -14.06 -13.68
C LEU A 292 8.63 -14.85 -12.39
N VAL A 293 8.54 -16.18 -12.45
CA VAL A 293 8.85 -17.05 -11.31
C VAL A 293 10.33 -16.94 -10.94
N ALA A 294 11.24 -16.92 -11.92
CA ALA A 294 12.66 -16.72 -11.69
C ALA A 294 12.95 -15.34 -11.06
N LEU A 295 12.29 -14.28 -11.51
CA LEU A 295 12.38 -12.96 -10.90
C LEU A 295 11.93 -12.98 -9.44
N PHE A 296 10.79 -13.61 -9.16
CA PHE A 296 10.27 -13.75 -7.81
C PHE A 296 11.26 -14.52 -6.91
N ALA A 297 11.75 -15.67 -7.36
CA ALA A 297 12.72 -16.45 -6.62
C ALA A 297 14.04 -15.69 -6.40
N ALA A 298 14.53 -14.97 -7.40
CA ALA A 298 15.73 -14.14 -7.29
C ALA A 298 15.55 -12.97 -6.31
N THR A 299 14.43 -12.25 -6.38
CA THR A 299 14.15 -11.15 -5.45
C THR A 299 13.99 -11.65 -4.02
N ALA A 300 13.26 -12.74 -3.80
CA ALA A 300 13.13 -13.36 -2.48
C ALA A 300 14.48 -13.85 -1.94
N GLY A 301 15.30 -14.48 -2.78
CA GLY A 301 16.65 -14.93 -2.42
C GLY A 301 17.60 -13.78 -2.06
N ILE A 302 17.57 -12.68 -2.82
CA ILE A 302 18.37 -11.48 -2.53
C ILE A 302 17.93 -10.84 -1.21
N ILE A 303 16.62 -10.72 -0.97
CA ILE A 303 16.09 -10.16 0.28
C ILE A 303 16.49 -11.06 1.45
N ALA A 304 16.33 -12.37 1.33
CA ALA A 304 16.71 -13.33 2.37
C ALA A 304 18.21 -13.29 2.69
N ALA A 305 19.06 -13.08 1.68
CA ALA A 305 20.51 -12.97 1.86
C ALA A 305 20.92 -11.60 2.45
N ALA A 306 20.21 -10.54 2.10
CA ALA A 306 20.52 -9.17 2.54
C ALA A 306 19.93 -8.84 3.92
N THR A 307 18.88 -9.53 4.34
CA THR A 307 18.22 -9.31 5.63
C THR A 307 18.42 -10.53 6.53
N PRO A 308 19.06 -10.39 7.70
CA PRO A 308 19.21 -11.49 8.65
C PRO A 308 17.88 -11.86 9.36
N ALA A 309 16.76 -11.31 8.90
CA ALA A 309 15.44 -11.64 9.40
C ALA A 309 15.02 -13.05 8.96
N LEU A 310 15.24 -14.02 9.82
CA LEU A 310 14.73 -15.38 9.68
C LEU A 310 13.25 -15.43 10.09
N GLY A 311 12.50 -16.36 9.54
CA GLY A 311 11.10 -16.59 9.91
C GLY A 311 10.14 -15.48 9.47
N SER A 312 9.18 -15.17 10.31
CA SER A 312 8.12 -14.15 10.07
C SER A 312 8.59 -12.70 10.14
N GLY A 313 9.77 -12.47 10.73
CA GLY A 313 10.27 -11.13 11.08
C GLY A 313 9.62 -10.52 12.34
N ILE A 314 8.63 -11.21 12.93
CA ILE A 314 7.91 -10.80 14.14
C ILE A 314 8.41 -11.65 15.29
N GLY A 315 9.30 -11.12 16.11
CA GLY A 315 9.83 -11.76 17.30
C GLY A 315 9.38 -11.07 18.56
N GLN A 316 9.46 -11.77 19.70
CA GLN A 316 9.04 -11.29 21.00
C GLN A 316 9.66 -9.93 21.36
N ASP A 317 10.98 -9.78 21.22
CA ASP A 317 11.66 -8.53 21.55
C ASP A 317 11.17 -7.34 20.75
N LYS A 318 10.90 -7.56 19.45
CA LYS A 318 10.39 -6.52 18.56
C LYS A 318 8.97 -6.10 18.92
N VAL A 319 8.10 -7.07 19.25
CA VAL A 319 6.74 -6.80 19.73
C VAL A 319 6.80 -6.01 21.04
N GLN A 320 7.60 -6.44 22.01
CA GLN A 320 7.80 -5.75 23.28
C GLN A 320 8.26 -4.30 23.10
N GLN A 321 9.28 -4.10 22.24
CA GLN A 321 9.80 -2.77 21.93
C GLN A 321 8.73 -1.88 21.29
N SER A 322 8.01 -2.41 20.28
CA SER A 322 6.97 -1.66 19.59
C SER A 322 5.83 -1.25 20.51
N VAL A 323 5.36 -2.19 21.36
CA VAL A 323 4.27 -1.92 22.33
C VAL A 323 4.69 -0.87 23.37
N ALA A 324 5.91 -0.98 23.90
CA ALA A 324 6.43 -0.01 24.87
C ALA A 324 6.54 1.41 24.28
N THR A 325 7.05 1.51 23.05
CA THR A 325 7.18 2.80 22.33
C THR A 325 5.81 3.39 22.03
N ALA A 326 4.90 2.62 21.45
CA ALA A 326 3.54 3.09 21.14
C ALA A 326 2.79 3.52 22.41
N PHE A 327 2.91 2.76 23.50
CA PHE A 327 2.33 3.12 24.77
C PHE A 327 2.86 4.46 25.28
N ALA A 328 4.17 4.70 25.20
CA ALA A 328 4.77 5.94 25.67
C ALA A 328 4.26 7.15 24.88
N HIS A 329 4.15 7.06 23.57
CA HIS A 329 3.58 8.11 22.71
C HIS A 329 2.12 8.40 23.07
N LEU A 330 1.31 7.34 23.22
CA LEU A 330 -0.12 7.45 23.54
C LEU A 330 -0.37 7.97 24.95
N TYR A 331 0.50 7.61 25.90
CA TYR A 331 0.46 8.18 27.25
C TYR A 331 0.66 9.70 27.23
N ARG A 332 1.61 10.20 26.45
CA ARG A 332 1.84 11.63 26.26
C ARG A 332 0.65 12.31 25.59
N LEU A 333 0.05 11.65 24.59
CA LEU A 333 -1.16 12.13 23.93
C LEU A 333 -2.31 12.26 24.94
N GLN A 334 -2.54 11.24 25.80
CA GLN A 334 -3.55 11.26 26.86
C GLN A 334 -3.25 12.34 27.90
N ALA A 335 -1.97 12.49 28.31
CA ALA A 335 -1.57 13.54 29.25
C ALA A 335 -1.89 14.93 28.69
N GLY A 336 -1.66 15.16 27.40
CA GLY A 336 -2.06 16.39 26.70
C GLY A 336 -3.58 16.61 26.70
N GLN A 337 -4.39 15.57 26.42
CA GLN A 337 -5.86 15.65 26.51
C GLN A 337 -6.35 16.01 27.91
N LEU A 338 -5.64 15.52 28.93
CA LEU A 338 -5.96 15.77 30.34
C LEU A 338 -5.35 17.08 30.88
N HIS A 339 -4.69 17.87 30.02
CA HIS A 339 -3.95 19.08 30.43
C HIS A 339 -2.93 18.82 31.57
N ARG A 340 -2.36 17.60 31.58
CA ARG A 340 -1.31 17.22 32.55
C ARG A 340 0.06 17.67 32.05
N PRO A 341 1.05 17.85 32.91
CA PRO A 341 2.43 18.12 32.53
C PRO A 341 2.94 17.06 31.55
N ASP A 342 3.67 17.49 30.53
CA ASP A 342 4.32 16.58 29.59
C ASP A 342 5.41 15.77 30.32
N VAL A 343 5.45 14.48 30.04
CA VAL A 343 6.44 13.54 30.56
C VAL A 343 7.17 12.96 29.33
N THR A 344 8.48 13.07 29.29
CA THR A 344 9.26 12.51 28.20
C THR A 344 9.23 10.97 28.24
N GLU A 345 9.43 10.33 27.10
CA GLU A 345 9.49 8.86 26.99
C GLU A 345 10.59 8.27 27.89
N ALA A 346 11.75 8.94 27.95
CA ALA A 346 12.85 8.56 28.83
C ALA A 346 12.49 8.62 30.31
N GLN A 347 11.67 9.61 30.73
CA GLN A 347 11.17 9.71 32.09
C GLN A 347 10.09 8.68 32.41
N LEU A 348 9.25 8.36 31.42
CA LEU A 348 8.21 7.35 31.56
C LEU A 348 8.82 5.95 31.64
N ALA A 349 9.95 5.72 30.96
CA ALA A 349 10.70 4.45 30.94
C ALA A 349 9.76 3.23 30.77
N ALA A 350 8.82 3.35 29.81
CA ALA A 350 7.85 2.29 29.56
C ALA A 350 8.55 1.03 29.05
N THR A 351 8.15 -0.12 29.59
CA THR A 351 8.63 -1.44 29.19
C THR A 351 7.45 -2.35 28.95
N ALA A 352 7.57 -3.32 28.06
CA ALA A 352 6.54 -4.32 27.83
C ALA A 352 7.12 -5.73 27.97
N ALA A 353 6.38 -6.62 28.61
CA ALA A 353 6.64 -8.04 28.68
C ALA A 353 5.51 -8.77 27.95
N CYS A 354 5.81 -9.38 26.81
CA CYS A 354 4.84 -10.04 25.95
C CYS A 354 5.04 -11.56 25.93
N THR A 355 3.93 -12.29 25.91
CA THR A 355 3.90 -13.75 25.70
C THR A 355 2.92 -14.08 24.58
N LYS A 356 3.04 -15.26 24.00
CA LYS A 356 2.12 -15.76 22.98
C LYS A 356 1.52 -17.07 23.44
N GLY A 357 0.20 -17.27 23.21
CA GLY A 357 -0.50 -18.49 23.63
C GLY A 357 -0.33 -18.79 25.12
N ASP A 358 -0.42 -17.78 25.99
CA ASP A 358 -0.17 -17.89 27.45
C ASP A 358 1.21 -18.49 27.83
N GLY A 359 2.19 -18.33 26.94
CA GLY A 359 3.54 -18.87 27.12
C GLY A 359 3.70 -20.35 26.77
N LEU A 360 2.67 -20.96 26.18
CA LEU A 360 2.68 -22.37 25.77
C LEU A 360 3.28 -22.60 24.37
N VAL A 361 3.44 -21.53 23.60
CA VAL A 361 4.02 -21.57 22.26
C VAL A 361 5.19 -20.60 22.15
N GLU A 362 6.02 -20.81 21.13
CA GLU A 362 7.12 -19.89 20.82
C GLU A 362 6.56 -18.50 20.49
N ALA A 363 7.12 -17.47 21.11
CA ALA A 363 6.64 -16.10 20.98
C ALA A 363 7.14 -15.48 19.66
N GLU A 364 6.70 -16.04 18.54
CA GLU A 364 7.02 -15.62 17.18
C GLU A 364 5.78 -15.59 16.27
N GLY A 365 5.85 -14.78 15.22
CA GLY A 365 4.87 -14.73 14.14
C GLY A 365 3.59 -13.95 14.42
N PRO A 366 2.72 -13.86 13.38
CA PRO A 366 1.42 -13.21 13.50
C PRO A 366 0.47 -14.05 14.36
N GLY A 367 -0.60 -13.44 14.84
CA GLY A 367 -1.66 -14.10 15.62
C GLY A 367 -2.37 -13.13 16.54
N ASN A 368 -3.52 -13.57 17.03
CA ASN A 368 -4.36 -12.83 17.98
C ASN A 368 -4.19 -13.32 19.43
N ASP A 369 -3.17 -14.13 19.68
CA ASP A 369 -2.85 -14.80 20.92
C ASP A 369 -1.67 -14.17 21.67
N TRP A 370 -1.28 -12.95 21.29
CA TRP A 370 -0.27 -12.19 22.00
C TRP A 370 -0.89 -11.46 23.19
N ARG A 371 -0.22 -11.55 24.34
CA ARG A 371 -0.58 -10.83 25.57
C ARG A 371 0.63 -10.09 26.10
N CYS A 372 0.49 -8.77 26.33
CA CYS A 372 1.54 -7.90 26.80
C CYS A 372 1.16 -7.20 28.09
N VAL A 373 2.07 -7.17 29.05
CA VAL A 373 1.98 -6.33 30.25
C VAL A 373 2.94 -5.17 30.05
N VAL A 374 2.41 -3.96 30.01
CA VAL A 374 3.19 -2.72 29.93
C VAL A 374 3.36 -2.15 31.33
N SER A 375 4.58 -1.78 31.67
CA SER A 375 4.91 -1.14 32.97
C SER A 375 5.61 0.20 32.71
N TRP A 376 5.29 1.23 33.49
CA TRP A 376 5.89 2.55 33.35
C TRP A 376 6.05 3.25 34.72
N HIS A 377 6.87 4.29 34.76
CA HIS A 377 7.11 5.11 35.94
C HIS A 377 6.74 6.57 35.65
N LEU A 378 6.25 7.24 36.70
CA LEU A 378 6.04 8.68 36.64
C LEU A 378 7.09 9.40 37.49
N PRO A 379 7.63 10.54 37.03
CA PRO A 379 8.57 11.32 37.82
C PRO A 379 8.00 11.69 39.20
N GLY A 380 8.76 11.39 40.25
CA GLY A 380 8.37 11.69 41.63
C GLY A 380 7.32 10.75 42.22
N VAL A 381 6.90 9.72 41.53
CA VAL A 381 5.96 8.70 42.03
C VAL A 381 6.69 7.38 42.23
N ALA A 382 6.67 6.83 43.45
CA ALA A 382 7.35 5.56 43.74
C ALA A 382 6.61 4.33 43.17
N ALA A 383 5.32 4.46 42.85
CA ALA A 383 4.52 3.37 42.32
C ALA A 383 4.75 3.21 40.81
N THR A 384 4.86 1.95 40.37
CA THR A 384 4.90 1.57 38.94
C THR A 384 3.47 1.45 38.43
N GLY A 385 3.17 2.14 37.33
CA GLY A 385 1.93 1.92 36.59
C GLY A 385 2.00 0.62 35.78
N SER A 386 0.87 -0.03 35.58
CA SER A 386 0.76 -1.25 34.76
C SER A 386 -0.51 -1.25 33.93
N ALA A 387 -0.44 -1.79 32.72
CA ALA A 387 -1.57 -2.04 31.82
C ALA A 387 -1.39 -3.37 31.07
N VAL A 388 -2.49 -4.04 30.79
CA VAL A 388 -2.49 -5.35 30.13
C VAL A 388 -3.20 -5.24 28.79
N TYR A 389 -2.57 -5.75 27.73
CA TYR A 389 -3.10 -5.71 26.39
C TYR A 389 -3.10 -7.09 25.75
N GLN A 390 -4.17 -7.40 25.04
CA GLN A 390 -4.19 -8.47 24.04
C GLN A 390 -3.90 -7.86 22.67
N LEU A 391 -3.05 -8.50 21.88
CA LEU A 391 -2.68 -8.00 20.57
C LEU A 391 -3.15 -8.97 19.48
N ASP A 392 -3.73 -8.39 18.43
CA ASP A 392 -3.92 -9.06 17.14
C ASP A 392 -2.84 -8.56 16.18
N VAL A 393 -1.80 -9.40 15.95
CA VAL A 393 -0.64 -9.07 15.12
C VAL A 393 -0.82 -9.69 13.74
N THR A 394 -0.92 -8.85 12.73
CA THR A 394 -1.03 -9.28 11.34
C THR A 394 0.34 -9.61 10.76
N SER A 395 0.35 -10.37 9.66
CA SER A 395 1.59 -10.84 9.03
C SER A 395 2.48 -9.71 8.50
N ASP A 396 1.93 -8.54 8.20
CA ASP A 396 2.67 -7.34 7.76
C ASP A 396 3.29 -6.53 8.93
N GLY A 397 3.15 -7.02 10.16
CA GLY A 397 3.71 -6.41 11.36
C GLY A 397 2.79 -5.41 12.04
N ARG A 398 1.66 -5.04 11.44
CA ARG A 398 0.67 -4.21 12.12
C ARG A 398 -0.02 -4.99 13.23
N TYR A 399 -0.38 -4.30 14.27
CA TYR A 399 -1.20 -4.89 15.32
C TYR A 399 -2.19 -3.89 15.89
N VAL A 400 -3.27 -4.45 16.44
CA VAL A 400 -4.20 -3.76 17.32
C VAL A 400 -3.94 -4.28 18.73
N ALA A 401 -3.76 -3.39 19.68
CA ALA A 401 -3.62 -3.70 21.09
C ALA A 401 -4.90 -3.28 21.80
N ASP A 402 -5.63 -4.26 22.33
CA ASP A 402 -6.86 -4.07 23.09
C ASP A 402 -6.58 -4.19 24.60
N GLY A 403 -7.10 -3.26 25.38
CA GLY A 403 -7.00 -3.31 26.84
C GLY A 403 -7.73 -4.53 27.41
N ASP A 404 -6.96 -5.52 27.89
CA ASP A 404 -7.45 -6.79 28.45
C ASP A 404 -7.41 -6.83 29.99
N GLY A 405 -7.02 -5.76 30.62
CA GLY A 405 -7.02 -5.63 32.07
C GLY A 405 -8.36 -5.14 32.61
N PRO A 406 -8.61 -5.35 33.92
CA PRO A 406 -9.75 -4.73 34.57
C PRO A 406 -9.67 -3.21 34.46
N LYS A 407 -10.81 -2.53 34.59
CA LYS A 407 -10.89 -1.06 34.47
C LYS A 407 -9.99 -0.31 35.46
N GLU A 408 -9.65 -0.92 36.56
CA GLU A 408 -8.73 -0.39 37.58
C GLU A 408 -7.28 -0.34 37.08
N VAL A 409 -6.96 -1.16 36.08
CA VAL A 409 -5.62 -1.27 35.47
C VAL A 409 -5.58 -0.52 34.14
N ASN A 410 -6.49 -0.82 33.24
CA ASN A 410 -6.50 -0.26 31.86
C ASN A 410 -7.34 1.01 31.71
N GLY A 411 -8.14 1.38 32.71
CA GLY A 411 -9.08 2.49 32.61
C GLY A 411 -10.34 2.14 31.81
N TYR A 412 -11.04 3.17 31.37
CA TYR A 412 -12.24 3.04 30.53
C TYR A 412 -11.93 3.40 29.06
N PHE A 413 -12.82 3.01 28.15
CA PHE A 413 -12.72 3.37 26.73
C PHE A 413 -12.85 4.87 26.47
N GLN A 414 -13.42 5.64 27.41
CA GLN A 414 -13.43 7.09 27.39
C GLN A 414 -12.72 7.66 28.63
N VAL A 415 -12.09 8.80 28.44
CA VAL A 415 -11.47 9.57 29.48
C VAL A 415 -12.15 10.94 29.59
N ARG A 416 -12.47 11.35 30.82
CA ARG A 416 -13.05 12.67 31.08
C ARG A 416 -11.95 13.71 31.04
N THR A 417 -12.00 14.58 30.06
CA THR A 417 -11.06 15.69 29.90
C THR A 417 -11.70 17.03 30.24
N PRO A 418 -10.94 18.10 30.44
CA PRO A 418 -11.49 19.45 30.60
C PRO A 418 -12.37 19.89 29.45
N ASP A 419 -12.11 19.39 28.25
CA ASP A 419 -12.83 19.73 27.01
C ASP A 419 -14.01 18.79 26.72
N GLY A 420 -14.35 17.88 27.65
CA GLY A 420 -15.41 16.88 27.55
C GLY A 420 -14.89 15.45 27.50
N ASP A 421 -15.81 14.49 27.35
CA ASP A 421 -15.44 13.08 27.25
C ASP A 421 -14.75 12.80 25.91
N GLN A 422 -13.55 12.22 25.95
CA GLN A 422 -12.72 11.88 24.79
C GLN A 422 -12.42 10.39 24.76
N PRO A 423 -12.22 9.78 23.58
CA PRO A 423 -11.70 8.41 23.48
C PRO A 423 -10.37 8.29 24.24
N ASN A 424 -10.24 7.23 25.03
CA ASN A 424 -9.00 6.94 25.74
C ASN A 424 -7.98 6.29 24.78
N PRO A 425 -6.88 6.98 24.43
CA PRO A 425 -5.91 6.44 23.49
C PRO A 425 -5.14 5.23 24.03
N LEU A 426 -5.18 5.02 25.36
CA LEU A 426 -4.54 3.87 26.02
C LEU A 426 -5.48 2.66 26.17
N TRP A 427 -6.76 2.79 25.82
CA TRP A 427 -7.70 1.67 25.87
C TRP A 427 -7.49 0.69 24.72
N GLN A 428 -7.34 1.25 23.53
CA GLN A 428 -7.08 0.50 22.31
C GLN A 428 -6.21 1.34 21.37
N PHE A 429 -5.20 0.73 20.81
CA PHE A 429 -4.30 1.42 19.88
C PHE A 429 -3.74 0.48 18.82
N ASP A 430 -3.32 1.09 17.72
CA ASP A 430 -2.64 0.41 16.63
C ASP A 430 -1.16 0.78 16.66
N ALA A 431 -0.30 -0.14 16.22
CA ALA A 431 1.08 0.18 15.91
C ALA A 431 1.67 -0.85 14.92
N ASN A 432 2.97 -0.76 14.66
CA ASN A 432 3.65 -1.58 13.69
C ASN A 432 4.96 -2.14 14.25
N VAL A 433 5.11 -3.45 14.17
CA VAL A 433 6.36 -4.13 14.52
C VAL A 433 7.36 -3.93 13.39
N GLU A 434 8.59 -3.59 13.70
CA GLU A 434 9.65 -3.49 12.70
C GLU A 434 10.08 -4.88 12.20
N LEU A 435 9.71 -5.21 10.96
CA LEU A 435 9.98 -6.53 10.38
C LEU A 435 11.47 -6.77 10.08
N LEU A 436 12.18 -5.71 9.75
CA LEU A 436 13.61 -5.78 9.42
C LEU A 436 14.45 -5.35 10.62
N PRO A 437 15.67 -5.91 10.78
CA PRO A 437 16.56 -5.43 11.83
C PRO A 437 16.93 -3.98 11.56
N THR A 438 16.84 -3.13 12.59
CA THR A 438 17.43 -1.80 12.56
C THR A 438 18.94 -1.95 12.41
N THR A 439 19.49 -1.42 11.33
CA THR A 439 20.93 -1.14 11.30
C THR A 439 21.18 -0.11 12.40
N LYS A 440 21.68 -0.57 13.56
CA LYS A 440 22.21 0.34 14.57
C LYS A 440 23.31 1.14 13.87
N GLY A 441 23.02 2.42 13.58
CA GLY A 441 23.99 3.37 13.10
C GLY A 441 25.06 3.66 14.16
#